data_6b5435e5c22d7beddb9a31ddbb4d8cb6
#
_entry.id   6b5435e5c22d7beddb9a31ddbb4d8cb6
#
_cell.length_a   1.000
_cell.length_b   1.000
_cell.length_c   1.000
_cell.angle_alpha   90.00
_cell.angle_beta   90.00
_cell.angle_gamma   90.00
#
_symmetry.space_group_name_H-M   'P 1'
#
loop_
_entity.id
_entity.type
_entity.pdbx_description
1 polymer ?
#
loop_
_entity_poly.entity_id
_entity_poly.type
_entity_poly.pdbx_seq_one_letter_code
_entity_poly.pdbx_strand_id
1 'polypeptide(L)'
;MIVSDTDFLSSFAKIDELKLVFRVFKTKEIVITESVHNELKEAPVFDLLLTYFSAKENKIIIKKVSAKDVPENLGTGERESITLAKDKRARLLMDDRDAGKYAEKVDVKVIDIPSFLFYCKEKKILNTSQLKTIISKLKSKDFYEFKSAVEKALVSDNWIPSYI
;
A
#
# COMPACT_ATOMS: atom_id res chain seq x y z
N MET A 1 11.88 5.66 -4.57
CA MET A 1 11.06 4.63 -5.27
C MET A 1 9.99 4.13 -4.32
N ILE A 2 8.80 3.87 -4.83
CA ILE A 2 7.68 3.25 -4.12
C ILE A 2 7.38 1.92 -4.82
N VAL A 3 7.40 0.84 -4.06
CA VAL A 3 7.00 -0.50 -4.49
C VAL A 3 5.68 -0.84 -3.79
N SER A 4 4.74 -1.49 -4.48
CA SER A 4 3.49 -1.92 -3.88
C SER A 4 3.24 -3.41 -4.07
N ASP A 5 2.65 -4.04 -3.05
CA ASP A 5 2.07 -5.37 -3.17
C ASP A 5 0.67 -5.31 -3.80
N THR A 6 0.07 -6.48 -3.98
CA THR A 6 -1.26 -6.64 -4.57
C THR A 6 -2.35 -6.02 -3.69
N ASP A 7 -2.33 -6.30 -2.39
CA ASP A 7 -3.42 -5.95 -1.48
C ASP A 7 -3.53 -4.44 -1.25
N PHE A 8 -2.41 -3.77 -0.98
CA PHE A 8 -2.41 -2.32 -0.79
C PHE A 8 -2.91 -1.59 -2.04
N LEU A 9 -2.37 -1.95 -3.22
CA LEU A 9 -2.75 -1.33 -4.48
C LEU A 9 -4.23 -1.56 -4.82
N SER A 10 -4.69 -2.81 -4.64
CA SER A 10 -6.07 -3.22 -4.85
C SER A 10 -7.04 -2.45 -3.97
N SER A 11 -6.74 -2.30 -2.67
CA SER A 11 -7.58 -1.57 -1.72
C SER A 11 -7.81 -0.12 -2.14
N PHE A 12 -6.74 0.60 -2.50
CA PHE A 12 -6.85 1.99 -2.93
C PHE A 12 -7.48 2.16 -4.31
N ALA A 13 -7.32 1.20 -5.21
CA ALA A 13 -8.03 1.20 -6.48
C ALA A 13 -9.54 0.99 -6.32
N LYS A 14 -9.96 0.05 -5.48
CA LYS A 14 -11.39 -0.24 -5.21
C LYS A 14 -12.15 0.95 -4.63
N ILE A 15 -11.50 1.79 -3.86
CA ILE A 15 -12.12 2.99 -3.27
C ILE A 15 -11.90 4.26 -4.10
N ASP A 16 -11.30 4.14 -5.28
CA ASP A 16 -10.97 5.27 -6.18
C ASP A 16 -10.09 6.35 -5.53
N GLU A 17 -9.14 5.92 -4.69
CA GLU A 17 -8.23 6.82 -3.98
C GLU A 17 -6.74 6.57 -4.30
N LEU A 18 -6.44 5.89 -5.41
CA LEU A 18 -5.05 5.60 -5.78
C LEU A 18 -4.24 6.88 -6.05
N LYS A 19 -4.87 7.93 -6.58
CA LYS A 19 -4.23 9.24 -6.78
C LYS A 19 -3.73 9.86 -5.47
N LEU A 20 -4.39 9.57 -4.35
CA LEU A 20 -3.93 10.00 -3.03
C LEU A 20 -2.55 9.43 -2.71
N VAL A 21 -2.31 8.17 -3.04
CA VAL A 21 -1.03 7.49 -2.81
C VAL A 21 0.11 8.20 -3.55
N PHE A 22 -0.08 8.49 -4.84
CA PHE A 22 0.89 9.25 -5.64
C PHE A 22 1.17 10.64 -5.04
N ARG A 23 0.12 11.33 -4.63
CA ARG A 23 0.22 12.68 -4.04
C ARG A 23 0.97 12.68 -2.72
N VAL A 24 0.68 11.73 -1.83
CA VAL A 24 1.31 11.62 -0.51
C VAL A 24 2.80 11.39 -0.62
N PHE A 25 3.22 10.49 -1.50
CA PHE A 25 4.64 10.20 -1.70
C PHE A 25 5.33 11.13 -2.70
N LYS A 26 4.61 12.09 -3.29
CA LYS A 26 5.12 13.02 -4.31
C LYS A 26 5.85 12.26 -5.42
N THR A 27 5.29 11.15 -5.84
CA THR A 27 5.85 10.29 -6.88
C THR A 27 4.98 10.29 -8.13
N LYS A 28 5.60 10.14 -9.28
CA LYS A 28 4.90 9.95 -10.56
C LYS A 28 4.71 8.47 -10.89
N GLU A 29 5.37 7.59 -10.14
CA GLU A 29 5.43 6.17 -10.44
C GLU A 29 5.28 5.33 -9.17
N ILE A 30 4.49 4.26 -9.28
CA ILE A 30 4.46 3.13 -8.33
C ILE A 30 4.95 1.91 -9.09
N VAL A 31 5.89 1.17 -8.51
CA VAL A 31 6.45 -0.02 -9.13
C VAL A 31 5.82 -1.27 -8.52
N ILE A 32 5.43 -2.19 -9.37
CA ILE A 32 4.97 -3.53 -9.00
C ILE A 32 5.82 -4.58 -9.72
N THR A 33 5.85 -5.79 -9.18
CA THR A 33 6.52 -6.92 -9.85
C THR A 33 5.60 -7.60 -10.88
N GLU A 34 6.16 -8.44 -11.74
CA GLU A 34 5.36 -9.24 -12.68
C GLU A 34 4.37 -10.16 -11.96
N SER A 35 4.77 -10.74 -10.83
CA SER A 35 3.87 -11.61 -10.04
C SER A 35 2.71 -10.82 -9.46
N VAL A 36 2.93 -9.63 -8.92
CA VAL A 36 1.85 -8.74 -8.46
C VAL A 36 0.94 -8.36 -9.63
N HIS A 37 1.49 -8.03 -10.79
CA HIS A 37 0.69 -7.73 -11.98
C HIS A 37 -0.17 -8.94 -12.40
N ASN A 38 0.38 -10.15 -12.37
CA ASN A 38 -0.36 -11.37 -12.69
C ASN A 38 -1.48 -11.65 -11.69
N GLU A 39 -1.24 -11.46 -10.39
CA GLU A 39 -2.28 -11.57 -9.36
C GLU A 39 -3.42 -10.55 -9.59
N LEU A 40 -3.08 -9.30 -9.89
CA LEU A 40 -4.07 -8.26 -10.18
C LEU A 40 -4.92 -8.59 -11.41
N LYS A 41 -4.32 -9.18 -12.45
CA LYS A 41 -5.05 -9.59 -13.68
C LYS A 41 -6.14 -10.63 -13.42
N GLU A 42 -5.98 -11.46 -12.40
CA GLU A 42 -6.97 -12.47 -12.02
C GLU A 42 -8.14 -11.89 -11.21
N ALA A 43 -8.09 -10.61 -10.83
CA ALA A 43 -9.08 -9.96 -9.98
C ALA A 43 -9.87 -8.88 -10.75
N PRO A 44 -11.16 -8.66 -10.42
CA PRO A 44 -11.98 -7.61 -11.06
C PRO A 44 -11.40 -6.20 -10.92
N VAL A 45 -10.62 -5.93 -9.88
CA VAL A 45 -9.95 -4.64 -9.65
C VAL A 45 -9.01 -4.24 -10.77
N PHE A 46 -8.55 -5.17 -11.58
CA PHE A 46 -7.62 -4.90 -12.68
C PHE A 46 -8.15 -3.85 -13.66
N ASP A 47 -9.43 -3.88 -13.97
CA ASP A 47 -10.06 -2.91 -14.88
C ASP A 47 -9.93 -1.47 -14.36
N LEU A 48 -9.95 -1.27 -13.05
CA LEU A 48 -9.76 0.03 -12.40
C LEU A 48 -8.32 0.55 -12.50
N LEU A 49 -7.37 -0.34 -12.76
CA LEU A 49 -5.94 -0.03 -12.84
C LEU A 49 -5.45 0.21 -14.27
N LEU A 50 -6.22 -0.17 -15.29
CA LEU A 50 -5.78 -0.14 -16.69
C LEU A 50 -5.23 1.21 -17.15
N THR A 51 -5.87 2.30 -16.76
CA THR A 51 -5.44 3.66 -17.13
C THR A 51 -4.10 4.05 -16.54
N TYR A 52 -3.75 3.50 -15.39
CA TYR A 52 -2.48 3.79 -14.72
C TYR A 52 -1.26 3.12 -15.40
N PHE A 53 -1.46 2.02 -16.11
CA PHE A 53 -0.36 1.36 -16.84
C PHE A 53 0.09 2.14 -18.07
N SER A 54 -0.78 2.93 -18.68
CA SER A 54 -0.49 3.75 -19.86
C SER A 54 -0.40 5.24 -19.59
N ALA A 55 -0.56 5.66 -18.34
CA ALA A 55 -0.54 7.07 -17.95
C ALA A 55 0.84 7.70 -18.13
N LYS A 56 0.87 9.00 -18.40
CA LYS A 56 2.13 9.79 -18.41
C LYS A 56 2.57 10.17 -17.01
N GLU A 57 1.61 10.45 -16.13
CA GLU A 57 1.81 10.73 -14.71
C GLU A 57 0.92 9.81 -13.89
N ASN A 58 1.29 9.59 -12.62
CA ASN A 58 0.63 8.61 -11.76
C ASN A 58 0.60 7.22 -12.43
N LYS A 59 1.77 6.77 -12.85
CA LYS A 59 1.95 5.54 -13.62
C LYS A 59 2.28 4.34 -12.75
N ILE A 60 1.73 3.19 -13.10
CA ILE A 60 2.17 1.90 -12.54
C ILE A 60 3.18 1.29 -13.51
N ILE A 61 4.36 0.94 -12.99
CA ILE A 61 5.44 0.33 -13.75
C ILE A 61 5.61 -1.12 -13.28
N ILE A 62 5.71 -2.02 -14.24
CA ILE A 62 5.94 -3.45 -13.99
C ILE A 62 7.42 -3.75 -14.13
N LYS A 63 7.99 -4.45 -13.14
CA LYS A 63 9.36 -4.92 -13.17
C LYS A 63 9.43 -6.43 -12.99
N LYS A 64 10.29 -7.06 -13.77
CA LYS A 64 10.66 -8.45 -13.59
C LYS A 64 11.69 -8.56 -12.47
N VAL A 65 11.38 -9.36 -11.47
CA VAL A 65 12.23 -9.59 -10.29
C VAL A 65 12.24 -11.07 -9.97
N SER A 66 13.42 -11.60 -9.66
CA SER A 66 13.53 -12.93 -9.07
C SER A 66 13.70 -12.79 -7.56
N ALA A 67 12.85 -13.45 -6.79
CA ALA A 67 12.93 -13.41 -5.32
C ALA A 67 14.27 -14.01 -4.84
N LYS A 68 14.92 -13.33 -3.89
CA LYS A 68 16.21 -13.71 -3.31
C LYS A 68 16.10 -13.75 -1.80
N ASP A 69 16.52 -14.88 -1.22
CA ASP A 69 16.65 -15.03 0.24
C ASP A 69 15.41 -14.64 1.04
N VAL A 70 14.22 -14.86 0.47
CA VAL A 70 12.93 -14.61 1.12
C VAL A 70 12.22 -15.93 1.36
N PRO A 71 11.61 -16.17 2.54
CA PRO A 71 10.98 -17.44 2.89
C PRO A 71 9.95 -17.90 1.85
N GLU A 72 9.96 -19.19 1.54
CA GLU A 72 9.08 -19.78 0.53
C GLU A 72 7.61 -19.89 0.97
N ASN A 73 7.34 -19.73 2.25
CA ASN A 73 5.98 -19.69 2.79
C ASN A 73 5.23 -18.38 2.51
N LEU A 74 5.93 -17.34 2.04
CA LEU A 74 5.29 -16.12 1.54
C LEU A 74 4.88 -16.28 0.07
N GLY A 75 3.85 -15.55 -0.35
CA GLY A 75 3.40 -15.52 -1.73
C GLY A 75 4.47 -15.00 -2.69
N THR A 76 4.41 -15.40 -3.95
CA THR A 76 5.43 -15.01 -4.95
C THR A 76 5.49 -13.49 -5.13
N GLY A 77 4.33 -12.83 -5.22
CA GLY A 77 4.26 -11.36 -5.32
C GLY A 77 4.89 -10.65 -4.12
N GLU A 78 4.63 -11.15 -2.91
CA GLU A 78 5.23 -10.61 -1.68
C GLU A 78 6.75 -10.79 -1.68
N ARG A 79 7.24 -11.99 -2.00
CA ARG A 79 8.67 -12.31 -2.05
C ARG A 79 9.43 -11.42 -3.04
N GLU A 80 8.89 -11.25 -4.24
CA GLU A 80 9.47 -10.38 -5.27
C GLU A 80 9.42 -8.91 -4.86
N SER A 81 8.31 -8.46 -4.28
CA SER A 81 8.16 -7.07 -3.80
C SER A 81 9.15 -6.73 -2.69
N ILE A 82 9.35 -7.63 -1.73
CA ILE A 82 10.34 -7.48 -0.66
C ILE A 82 11.77 -7.44 -1.24
N THR A 83 12.08 -8.35 -2.16
CA THR A 83 13.39 -8.37 -2.84
C THR A 83 13.66 -7.07 -3.57
N LEU A 84 12.70 -6.60 -4.37
CA LEU A 84 12.83 -5.35 -5.11
C LEU A 84 13.01 -4.14 -4.18
N ALA A 85 12.19 -4.06 -3.14
CA ALA A 85 12.26 -2.97 -2.17
C ALA A 85 13.61 -2.94 -1.45
N LYS A 86 14.14 -4.10 -1.05
CA LYS A 86 15.44 -4.24 -0.42
C LYS A 86 16.57 -3.82 -1.36
N ASP A 87 16.60 -4.37 -2.58
CA ASP A 87 17.66 -4.09 -3.57
C ASP A 87 17.71 -2.61 -3.97
N LYS A 88 16.55 -1.96 -4.02
CA LYS A 88 16.44 -0.55 -4.42
C LYS A 88 16.37 0.43 -3.24
N ARG A 89 16.42 -0.05 -2.00
CA ARG A 89 16.19 0.76 -0.80
C ARG A 89 14.90 1.57 -0.91
N ALA A 90 13.86 0.94 -1.46
CA ALA A 90 12.56 1.54 -1.69
C ALA A 90 11.65 1.39 -0.46
N ARG A 91 10.61 2.23 -0.39
CA ARG A 91 9.49 2.02 0.52
C ARG A 91 8.57 0.97 -0.09
N LEU A 92 8.08 0.06 0.74
CA LEU A 92 7.17 -1.01 0.34
C LEU A 92 5.79 -0.76 0.94
N LEU A 93 4.81 -0.56 0.07
CA LEU A 93 3.40 -0.51 0.44
C LEU A 93 2.90 -1.96 0.49
N MET A 94 2.61 -2.45 1.69
CA MET A 94 2.27 -3.85 1.92
C MET A 94 1.34 -3.98 3.12
N ASP A 95 0.20 -4.62 2.93
CA ASP A 95 -0.80 -4.77 3.99
C ASP A 95 -0.84 -6.18 4.58
N ASP A 96 -0.10 -7.14 4.04
CA ASP A 96 0.08 -8.45 4.67
C ASP A 96 0.97 -8.35 5.91
N ARG A 97 0.44 -8.83 7.05
CA ARG A 97 1.10 -8.71 8.34
C ARG A 97 2.37 -9.53 8.44
N ASP A 98 2.36 -10.75 7.95
CA ASP A 98 3.49 -11.67 8.11
C ASP A 98 4.62 -11.34 7.15
N ALA A 99 4.27 -11.04 5.90
CA ALA A 99 5.21 -10.54 4.91
C ALA A 99 5.81 -9.18 5.33
N GLY A 100 4.99 -8.28 5.86
CA GLY A 100 5.43 -6.99 6.37
C GLY A 100 6.43 -7.11 7.52
N LYS A 101 6.17 -7.97 8.50
CA LYS A 101 7.11 -8.24 9.60
C LYS A 101 8.44 -8.81 9.11
N TYR A 102 8.40 -9.71 8.12
CA TYR A 102 9.62 -10.24 7.55
C TYR A 102 10.41 -9.14 6.82
N ALA A 103 9.73 -8.33 6.02
CA ALA A 103 10.35 -7.21 5.30
C ALA A 103 11.06 -6.23 6.26
N GLU A 104 10.43 -5.89 7.37
CA GLU A 104 11.04 -5.04 8.41
C GLU A 104 12.30 -5.68 9.04
N LYS A 105 12.30 -7.00 9.27
CA LYS A 105 13.48 -7.72 9.78
C LYS A 105 14.68 -7.68 8.83
N VAL A 106 14.45 -7.48 7.55
CA VAL A 106 15.50 -7.36 6.53
C VAL A 106 15.73 -5.91 6.09
N ASP A 107 15.37 -4.97 6.95
CA ASP A 107 15.58 -3.52 6.80
C ASP A 107 14.82 -2.88 5.62
N VAL A 108 13.69 -3.46 5.23
CA VAL A 108 12.77 -2.83 4.27
C VAL A 108 11.78 -1.95 5.01
N LYS A 109 11.63 -0.72 4.59
CA LYS A 109 10.64 0.21 5.15
C LYS A 109 9.25 -0.12 4.61
N VAL A 110 8.44 -0.75 5.45
CA VAL A 110 7.05 -1.13 5.12
C VAL A 110 6.06 -0.05 5.58
N ILE A 111 5.04 0.15 4.76
CA ILE A 111 3.92 1.05 5.07
C ILE A 111 2.65 0.28 4.77
N ASP A 112 1.91 -0.10 5.80
CA ASP A 112 0.57 -0.70 5.70
C ASP A 112 -0.52 0.37 5.57
N ILE A 113 -1.76 -0.04 5.35
CA ILE A 113 -2.88 0.89 5.17
C ILE A 113 -3.10 1.78 6.40
N PRO A 114 -3.17 1.25 7.64
CA PRO A 114 -3.28 2.10 8.83
C PRO A 114 -2.15 3.11 8.96
N SER A 115 -0.91 2.70 8.77
CA SER A 115 0.27 3.58 8.84
C SER A 115 0.22 4.68 7.80
N PHE A 116 -0.22 4.36 6.58
CA PHE A 116 -0.44 5.35 5.53
C PHE A 116 -1.47 6.40 5.93
N LEU A 117 -2.59 5.98 6.50
CA LEU A 117 -3.65 6.89 6.95
C LEU A 117 -3.19 7.74 8.15
N PHE A 118 -2.45 7.18 9.09
CA PHE A 118 -1.83 7.95 10.19
C PHE A 118 -0.85 9.00 9.67
N TYR A 119 -0.04 8.65 8.69
CA TYR A 119 0.85 9.61 8.04
C TYR A 119 0.08 10.75 7.39
N CYS A 120 -1.00 10.44 6.67
CA CYS A 120 -1.87 11.47 6.07
C CYS A 120 -2.48 12.41 7.12
N LYS A 121 -2.87 11.86 8.27
CA LYS A 121 -3.39 12.63 9.40
C LYS A 121 -2.31 13.52 10.02
N GLU A 122 -1.17 12.98 10.36
CA GLU A 122 -0.05 13.68 10.97
C GLU A 122 0.44 14.84 10.11
N LYS A 123 0.56 14.61 8.81
CA LYS A 123 0.98 15.64 7.84
C LYS A 123 -0.15 16.57 7.41
N LYS A 124 -1.33 16.43 7.99
CA LYS A 124 -2.53 17.24 7.67
C LYS A 124 -2.91 17.20 6.18
N ILE A 125 -2.58 16.09 5.51
CA ILE A 125 -2.98 15.85 4.10
C ILE A 125 -4.47 15.54 4.03
N LEU A 126 -4.97 14.82 5.04
CA LEU A 126 -6.39 14.50 5.22
C LEU A 126 -6.85 15.02 6.58
N ASN A 127 -8.03 15.65 6.61
CA ASN A 127 -8.71 15.99 7.85
C ASN A 127 -9.53 14.80 8.38
N THR A 128 -10.08 14.94 9.59
CA THR A 128 -10.87 13.88 10.23
C THR A 128 -12.08 13.44 9.38
N SER A 129 -12.77 14.38 8.75
CA SER A 129 -13.92 14.07 7.88
C SER A 129 -13.50 13.25 6.65
N GLN A 130 -12.39 13.60 6.00
CA GLN A 130 -11.84 12.87 4.87
C GLN A 130 -11.37 11.47 5.28
N LEU A 131 -10.72 11.34 6.44
CA LEU A 131 -10.32 10.04 7.00
C LEU A 131 -11.52 9.14 7.27
N LYS A 132 -12.59 9.66 7.87
CA LYS A 132 -13.85 8.92 8.08
C LYS A 132 -14.42 8.40 6.75
N THR A 133 -14.41 9.22 5.71
CA THR A 133 -14.88 8.85 4.38
C THR A 133 -14.04 7.71 3.78
N ILE A 134 -12.72 7.80 3.84
CA ILE A 134 -11.81 6.77 3.31
C ILE A 134 -11.97 5.46 4.09
N ILE A 135 -12.01 5.52 5.42
CA ILE A 135 -12.21 4.34 6.27
C ILE A 135 -13.56 3.67 5.94
N SER A 136 -14.63 4.46 5.79
CA SER A 136 -15.94 3.93 5.40
C SER A 136 -15.92 3.25 4.04
N LYS A 137 -15.24 3.83 3.05
CA LYS A 137 -15.06 3.21 1.73
C LYS A 137 -14.25 1.92 1.79
N LEU A 138 -13.15 1.88 2.54
CA LEU A 138 -12.35 0.67 2.73
C LEU A 138 -13.18 -0.44 3.35
N LYS A 139 -13.97 -0.16 4.37
CA LYS A 139 -14.86 -1.14 5.01
C LYS A 139 -15.96 -1.64 4.08
N SER A 140 -16.60 -0.77 3.30
CA SER A 140 -17.74 -1.12 2.45
C SER A 140 -17.38 -1.69 1.09
N LYS A 141 -16.30 -1.22 0.46
CA LYS A 141 -15.90 -1.61 -0.90
C LYS A 141 -14.79 -2.64 -0.95
N ASP A 142 -13.94 -2.67 0.07
CA ASP A 142 -12.80 -3.60 0.15
C ASP A 142 -12.96 -4.61 1.32
N PHE A 143 -14.01 -4.50 2.11
CA PHE A 143 -14.23 -5.31 3.31
C PHE A 143 -13.05 -5.27 4.29
N TYR A 144 -12.34 -4.15 4.31
CA TYR A 144 -11.17 -3.96 5.16
C TYR A 144 -11.57 -3.90 6.63
N GLU A 145 -10.84 -4.62 7.47
CA GLU A 145 -11.09 -4.67 8.91
C GLU A 145 -10.03 -3.87 9.67
N PHE A 146 -10.45 -2.79 10.30
CA PHE A 146 -9.60 -2.04 11.22
C PHE A 146 -9.73 -2.59 12.64
N LYS A 147 -8.61 -2.66 13.36
CA LYS A 147 -8.66 -2.83 14.82
C LYS A 147 -9.38 -1.63 15.43
N SER A 148 -10.31 -1.87 16.37
CA SER A 148 -11.14 -0.81 16.96
C SER A 148 -10.32 0.36 17.52
N ALA A 149 -9.22 0.08 18.24
CA ALA A 149 -8.35 1.12 18.78
C ALA A 149 -7.67 1.96 17.68
N VAL A 150 -7.28 1.34 16.58
CA VAL A 150 -6.66 2.01 15.42
C VAL A 150 -7.68 2.91 14.73
N GLU A 151 -8.87 2.41 14.44
CA GLU A 151 -9.93 3.21 13.83
C GLU A 151 -10.31 4.41 14.69
N LYS A 152 -10.48 4.23 16.00
CA LYS A 152 -10.75 5.32 16.93
C LYS A 152 -9.64 6.37 16.93
N ALA A 153 -8.39 5.97 16.93
CA ALA A 153 -7.26 6.87 16.89
C ALA A 153 -7.19 7.67 15.57
N LEU A 154 -7.48 7.03 14.44
CA LEU A 154 -7.51 7.70 13.13
C LEU A 154 -8.56 8.81 13.06
N VAL A 155 -9.74 8.61 13.64
CA VAL A 155 -10.87 9.56 13.57
C VAL A 155 -10.98 10.49 14.77
N SER A 156 -10.08 10.41 15.74
CA SER A 156 -10.03 11.28 16.91
C SER A 156 -9.37 12.60 16.58
N ASP A 157 -10.01 13.73 16.94
CA ASP A 157 -9.42 15.08 16.78
C ASP A 157 -8.28 15.35 17.77
N ASN A 158 -8.26 14.62 18.90
CA ASN A 158 -7.28 14.79 19.99
C ASN A 158 -6.18 13.73 19.97
N TRP A 159 -5.93 13.10 18.83
CA TRP A 159 -4.89 12.10 18.74
C TRP A 159 -3.50 12.73 18.92
N ILE A 160 -2.80 12.28 19.93
CA ILE A 160 -1.39 12.62 20.17
C ILE A 160 -0.58 11.37 19.77
N PRO A 161 0.37 11.47 18.83
CA PRO A 161 1.25 10.36 18.52
C PRO A 161 2.01 9.97 19.80
N SER A 162 1.82 8.74 20.24
CA SER A 162 2.70 8.17 21.26
C SER A 162 4.00 7.76 20.60
N TYR A 163 4.92 8.68 20.45
CA TYR A 163 6.30 8.35 20.19
C TYR A 163 6.91 7.85 21.50
N ILE A 164 6.97 6.58 21.65
CA ILE A 164 7.84 5.95 22.62
C ILE A 164 8.77 5.03 21.87
#